data_45ec6fbefb12a126f7cb15f9b673bc87
#
_entry.id   45ec6fbefb12a126f7cb15f9b673bc87
#
_cell.length_a   1.000
_cell.length_b   1.000
_cell.length_c   1.000
_cell.angle_alpha   90.00
_cell.angle_beta   90.00
_cell.angle_gamma   90.00
#
_symmetry.space_group_name_H-M   'P 1'
#
loop_
_entity.id
_entity.type
_entity.pdbx_description
1 polymer ?
#
loop_
_entity_poly.entity_id
_entity_poly.type
_entity_poly.pdbx_seq_one_letter_code
_entity_poly.pdbx_strand_id
1 'polypeptide(L)'
;MQDADVIVIGSGVGGLVAGALLSRYGRKVLVCESHSIPGGAAHSFSRQGFQFDSGPSFYCGLSDRHSLNPLRQVLDALDESIAAVPYDPLGHYHFPDGTFPVYGNAERYRAAIAQVTPSGAQQFAKLEQRLLSLYEALREIPTLALRADLNLIPVLLSRYPLALLKLLPQLGVIQGSVGDPMDQSVRDPWVRRLIDLECFLLSGLKAHGTIAPEVAFMFGERSHSVIDYPVGGSGAIVQALVRGLERWGGKLRLNAHVEEILVEQGKAAGIRLKQGETLKAPVVISNATLWDTYTRLLKPEHLPADYRRAALATPTVDSFMHLHLGIRADGLEDLTGHHVVVHSAEQDITVPGNTCMISIPSVWDASLAPTGHHVIHAYTLEPYANWQRGEGYEAQKQARSQSLFQAIERVIPDVRSRITLELIGTPLTHARFLRRHQGTYGPAIAAGQGMFPSNQTPIPGLYRVGDSTMPGIGVPAVAASGILCANTLVKPQQTAQLLH
;
A
#
# COMPACT_ATOMS: atom_id res chain seq x y z
N MET A 1 -2.67 35.20 -12.29
CA MET A 1 -1.26 34.75 -12.08
C MET A 1 -1.32 33.26 -11.72
N GLN A 2 -0.41 32.45 -12.19
CA GLN A 2 -0.35 31.01 -11.89
C GLN A 2 0.32 30.81 -10.53
N ASP A 3 -0.32 30.06 -9.61
CA ASP A 3 0.18 29.86 -8.24
C ASP A 3 1.24 28.74 -8.19
N ALA A 4 1.08 27.71 -9.01
CA ALA A 4 2.00 26.58 -9.15
C ALA A 4 1.99 26.03 -10.57
N ASP A 5 3.04 25.27 -10.98
CA ASP A 5 3.01 24.51 -12.22
C ASP A 5 2.11 23.27 -12.07
N VAL A 6 2.13 22.69 -10.87
CA VAL A 6 1.39 21.48 -10.53
C VAL A 6 0.77 21.61 -9.14
N ILE A 7 -0.51 21.31 -9.01
CA ILE A 7 -1.17 21.13 -7.71
C ILE A 7 -1.50 19.64 -7.53
N VAL A 8 -1.12 19.08 -6.38
CA VAL A 8 -1.44 17.72 -5.97
C VAL A 8 -2.51 17.75 -4.88
N ILE A 9 -3.59 17.01 -5.06
CA ILE A 9 -4.69 16.88 -4.09
C ILE A 9 -4.45 15.64 -3.26
N GLY A 10 -4.13 15.81 -1.98
CA GLY A 10 -3.87 14.75 -1.01
C GLY A 10 -2.40 14.35 -0.92
N SER A 11 -1.91 14.27 0.31
CA SER A 11 -0.53 13.90 0.68
C SER A 11 -0.36 12.43 1.03
N GLY A 12 -1.18 11.53 0.49
CA GLY A 12 -0.89 10.09 0.53
C GLY A 12 0.39 9.77 -0.24
N VAL A 13 0.96 8.57 -0.04
CA VAL A 13 2.26 8.19 -0.62
C VAL A 13 2.34 8.50 -2.12
N GLY A 14 1.32 8.14 -2.93
CA GLY A 14 1.33 8.41 -4.37
C GLY A 14 1.40 9.90 -4.72
N GLY A 15 0.65 10.73 -3.99
CA GLY A 15 0.67 12.19 -4.16
C GLY A 15 2.01 12.82 -3.75
N LEU A 16 2.58 12.37 -2.62
CA LEU A 16 3.90 12.84 -2.17
C LEU A 16 5.00 12.42 -3.14
N VAL A 17 4.99 11.17 -3.62
CA VAL A 17 5.97 10.68 -4.61
C VAL A 17 5.87 11.49 -5.90
N ALA A 18 4.67 11.66 -6.46
CA ALA A 18 4.49 12.45 -7.69
C ALA A 18 4.94 13.91 -7.49
N GLY A 19 4.53 14.53 -6.37
CA GLY A 19 4.89 15.91 -6.04
C GLY A 19 6.39 16.10 -5.83
N ALA A 20 7.03 15.20 -5.08
CA ALA A 20 8.47 15.28 -4.77
C ALA A 20 9.33 15.06 -6.03
N LEU A 21 9.01 14.07 -6.87
CA LEU A 21 9.71 13.85 -8.12
C LEU A 21 9.53 15.03 -9.11
N LEU A 22 8.32 15.58 -9.22
CA LEU A 22 8.09 16.75 -10.06
C LEU A 22 8.86 17.98 -9.55
N SER A 23 8.98 18.16 -8.24
CA SER A 23 9.84 19.20 -7.64
C SER A 23 11.31 18.94 -7.98
N ARG A 24 11.79 17.70 -7.89
CA ARG A 24 13.14 17.27 -8.30
C ARG A 24 13.41 17.55 -9.78
N TYR A 25 12.38 17.46 -10.64
CA TYR A 25 12.44 17.82 -12.05
C TYR A 25 12.32 19.34 -12.31
N GLY A 26 12.30 20.16 -11.25
CA GLY A 26 12.27 21.62 -11.35
C GLY A 26 10.89 22.25 -11.54
N ARG A 27 9.81 21.51 -11.27
CA ARG A 27 8.44 22.06 -11.29
C ARG A 27 8.11 22.75 -9.97
N LYS A 28 7.36 23.85 -10.03
CA LYS A 28 6.78 24.50 -8.85
C LYS A 28 5.54 23.72 -8.41
N VAL A 29 5.67 22.92 -7.36
CA VAL A 29 4.63 22.01 -6.87
C VAL A 29 4.02 22.49 -5.57
N LEU A 30 2.69 22.41 -5.46
CA LEU A 30 1.94 22.58 -4.22
C LEU A 30 1.11 21.34 -3.93
N VAL A 31 1.37 20.65 -2.83
CA VAL A 31 0.55 19.55 -2.31
C VAL A 31 -0.44 20.10 -1.30
N CYS A 32 -1.75 19.90 -1.52
CA CYS A 32 -2.82 20.30 -0.62
C CYS A 32 -3.38 19.09 0.10
N GLU A 33 -3.27 19.05 1.43
CA GLU A 33 -3.75 17.97 2.29
C GLU A 33 -4.91 18.49 3.17
N SER A 34 -5.99 17.72 3.22
CA SER A 34 -7.18 18.06 4.01
C SER A 34 -7.02 17.82 5.52
N HIS A 35 -6.11 16.94 5.91
CA HIS A 35 -5.82 16.59 7.30
C HIS A 35 -4.70 17.47 7.87
N SER A 36 -4.56 17.45 9.20
CA SER A 36 -3.44 18.11 9.91
C SER A 36 -2.17 17.27 9.94
N ILE A 37 -2.23 16.02 9.48
CA ILE A 37 -1.12 15.06 9.41
C ILE A 37 -1.01 14.56 7.96
N PRO A 38 0.18 14.59 7.32
CA PRO A 38 0.37 14.05 5.98
C PRO A 38 0.43 12.53 5.99
N GLY A 39 0.27 11.91 4.81
CA GLY A 39 0.52 10.48 4.60
C GLY A 39 -0.68 9.66 4.16
N GLY A 40 -1.89 10.20 4.23
CA GLY A 40 -3.10 9.45 3.86
C GLY A 40 -3.23 8.16 4.69
N ALA A 41 -3.43 6.99 4.06
CA ALA A 41 -3.52 5.71 4.76
C ALA A 41 -2.19 5.26 5.41
N ALA A 42 -1.06 5.85 5.03
CA ALA A 42 0.25 5.58 5.62
C ALA A 42 0.65 6.59 6.71
N HIS A 43 -0.28 7.40 7.24
CA HIS A 43 0.07 8.31 8.32
C HIS A 43 0.26 7.57 9.64
N SER A 44 1.09 8.12 10.51
CA SER A 44 1.15 7.73 11.92
C SER A 44 0.53 8.81 12.79
N PHE A 45 -0.06 8.42 13.91
CA PHE A 45 -0.63 9.36 14.88
C PHE A 45 -0.24 9.00 16.31
N SER A 46 -0.16 10.01 17.18
CA SER A 46 0.21 9.82 18.57
C SER A 46 -0.99 9.99 19.50
N ARG A 47 -1.05 9.16 20.55
CA ARG A 47 -2.03 9.28 21.61
C ARG A 47 -1.42 8.83 22.94
N GLN A 48 -1.43 9.70 23.95
CA GLN A 48 -0.90 9.43 25.30
C GLN A 48 0.53 8.87 25.33
N GLY A 49 1.41 9.36 24.44
CA GLY A 49 2.79 8.90 24.32
C GLY A 49 3.00 7.65 23.46
N PHE A 50 1.93 6.99 23.02
CA PHE A 50 1.99 5.89 22.06
C PHE A 50 1.93 6.45 20.63
N GLN A 51 2.71 5.88 19.73
CA GLN A 51 2.68 6.18 18.30
C GLN A 51 2.15 4.97 17.52
N PHE A 52 1.12 5.18 16.75
CA PHE A 52 0.43 4.14 15.97
C PHE A 52 0.52 4.42 14.48
N ASP A 53 0.72 3.37 13.71
CA ASP A 53 0.48 3.38 12.26
C ASP A 53 -1.01 3.16 11.97
N SER A 54 -1.55 3.86 10.99
CA SER A 54 -2.98 3.81 10.66
C SER A 54 -3.34 2.77 9.61
N GLY A 55 -2.37 2.21 8.89
CA GLY A 55 -2.59 1.29 7.77
C GLY A 55 -1.48 0.27 7.58
N PRO A 56 -0.51 0.49 6.68
CA PRO A 56 0.47 -0.52 6.33
C PRO A 56 1.38 -0.89 7.50
N SER A 57 1.73 -2.18 7.60
CA SER A 57 2.59 -2.70 8.63
C SER A 57 3.70 -3.63 8.12
N PHE A 58 3.61 -4.06 6.85
CA PHE A 58 4.63 -4.90 6.22
C PHE A 58 5.43 -4.09 5.21
N TYR A 59 6.76 -4.16 5.33
CA TYR A 59 7.69 -3.42 4.48
C TYR A 59 8.85 -4.31 4.05
N CYS A 60 9.51 -3.95 2.95
CA CYS A 60 10.71 -4.62 2.46
C CYS A 60 11.61 -3.64 1.72
N GLY A 61 12.90 -3.93 1.69
CA GLY A 61 13.87 -3.28 0.84
C GLY A 61 14.14 -1.80 1.14
N LEU A 62 13.75 -1.30 2.31
CA LEU A 62 13.93 0.12 2.64
C LEU A 62 15.38 0.46 2.96
N SER A 63 16.15 -0.48 3.54
CA SER A 63 17.57 -0.32 3.86
C SER A 63 18.51 -0.81 2.75
N ASP A 64 18.00 -1.53 1.75
CA ASP A 64 18.81 -2.07 0.65
C ASP A 64 18.68 -1.20 -0.61
N ARG A 65 19.80 -0.62 -1.06
CA ARG A 65 19.86 0.18 -2.29
C ARG A 65 19.64 -0.62 -3.57
N HIS A 66 19.78 -1.94 -3.54
CA HIS A 66 19.57 -2.81 -4.68
C HIS A 66 18.14 -3.38 -4.73
N SER A 67 17.30 -3.03 -3.77
CA SER A 67 15.89 -3.40 -3.75
C SER A 67 15.15 -2.84 -4.96
N LEU A 68 14.24 -3.66 -5.50
CA LEU A 68 13.31 -3.20 -6.54
C LEU A 68 12.13 -2.40 -6.01
N ASN A 69 12.05 -2.22 -4.70
CA ASN A 69 10.97 -1.44 -4.11
C ASN A 69 10.93 -0.03 -4.71
N PRO A 70 9.85 0.34 -5.42
CA PRO A 70 9.70 1.67 -6.02
C PRO A 70 9.90 2.81 -5.03
N LEU A 71 9.48 2.60 -3.77
CA LEU A 71 9.66 3.59 -2.71
C LEU A 71 11.14 3.82 -2.40
N ARG A 72 11.96 2.74 -2.35
CA ARG A 72 13.41 2.85 -2.15
C ARG A 72 14.04 3.68 -3.27
N GLN A 73 13.69 3.38 -4.53
CA GLN A 73 14.18 4.13 -5.67
C GLN A 73 13.79 5.61 -5.63
N VAL A 74 12.59 5.92 -5.15
CA VAL A 74 12.15 7.33 -4.96
C VAL A 74 12.97 8.02 -3.88
N LEU A 75 13.21 7.37 -2.73
CA LEU A 75 14.01 7.94 -1.65
C LEU A 75 15.42 8.27 -2.14
N ASP A 76 16.06 7.35 -2.89
CA ASP A 76 17.37 7.60 -3.49
C ASP A 76 17.33 8.78 -4.48
N ALA A 77 16.31 8.85 -5.35
CA ALA A 77 16.14 9.94 -6.31
C ALA A 77 15.90 11.31 -5.63
N LEU A 78 15.43 11.32 -4.39
CA LEU A 78 15.19 12.54 -3.61
C LEU A 78 16.34 12.91 -2.68
N ASP A 79 17.43 12.13 -2.66
CA ASP A 79 18.55 12.24 -1.70
C ASP A 79 18.06 12.11 -0.25
N GLU A 80 17.08 11.22 -0.02
CA GLU A 80 16.50 10.92 1.28
C GLU A 80 16.81 9.48 1.70
N SER A 81 16.85 9.26 3.01
CA SER A 81 16.99 7.95 3.60
C SER A 81 16.14 7.82 4.85
N ILE A 82 15.80 6.57 5.17
CA ILE A 82 15.14 6.19 6.41
C ILE A 82 15.95 5.07 7.06
N ALA A 83 16.06 5.12 8.38
CA ALA A 83 16.59 4.00 9.14
C ALA A 83 15.54 2.87 9.12
N ALA A 84 16.00 1.64 8.92
CA ALA A 84 15.14 0.47 8.99
C ALA A 84 15.85 -0.67 9.69
N VAL A 85 15.07 -1.53 10.36
CA VAL A 85 15.56 -2.68 11.11
C VAL A 85 15.14 -3.95 10.37
N PRO A 86 16.08 -4.79 9.90
CA PRO A 86 15.74 -6.10 9.39
C PRO A 86 15.03 -6.94 10.45
N TYR A 87 13.94 -7.60 10.08
CA TYR A 87 13.24 -8.50 10.98
C TYR A 87 13.20 -9.93 10.44
N ASP A 88 13.81 -10.84 11.20
CA ASP A 88 13.84 -12.28 10.91
C ASP A 88 13.96 -13.09 12.22
N PRO A 89 12.86 -13.69 12.72
CA PRO A 89 11.57 -13.90 12.03
C PRO A 89 10.77 -12.59 11.88
N LEU A 90 10.02 -12.52 10.77
CA LEU A 90 8.99 -11.50 10.54
C LEU A 90 7.90 -11.60 11.62
N GLY A 91 7.50 -12.82 11.95
CA GLY A 91 6.44 -13.13 12.89
C GLY A 91 5.88 -14.53 12.74
N HIS A 92 4.59 -14.71 12.99
CA HIS A 92 3.93 -16.01 12.97
C HIS A 92 2.55 -15.97 12.30
N TYR A 93 2.23 -17.01 11.53
CA TYR A 93 0.86 -17.30 11.11
C TYR A 93 0.25 -18.36 12.03
N HIS A 94 -0.87 -18.03 12.65
CA HIS A 94 -1.61 -18.90 13.56
C HIS A 94 -2.83 -19.46 12.82
N PHE A 95 -2.71 -20.68 12.34
CA PHE A 95 -3.83 -21.44 11.78
C PHE A 95 -4.57 -22.19 12.89
N PRO A 96 -5.81 -22.66 12.66
CA PRO A 96 -6.54 -23.47 13.64
C PRO A 96 -5.79 -24.77 14.05
N ASP A 97 -5.00 -25.32 13.13
CA ASP A 97 -4.25 -26.57 13.28
C ASP A 97 -2.76 -26.38 13.65
N GLY A 98 -2.29 -25.17 13.85
CA GLY A 98 -0.90 -24.93 14.28
C GLY A 98 -0.39 -23.52 14.01
N THR A 99 0.84 -23.29 14.45
CA THR A 99 1.54 -22.00 14.26
C THR A 99 2.72 -22.20 13.32
N PHE A 100 2.86 -21.29 12.36
CA PHE A 100 3.91 -21.31 11.35
C PHE A 100 4.79 -20.07 11.49
N PRO A 101 6.12 -20.20 11.71
CA PRO A 101 7.03 -19.08 11.77
C PRO A 101 7.30 -18.52 10.36
N VAL A 102 7.18 -17.22 10.21
CA VAL A 102 7.42 -16.52 8.94
C VAL A 102 8.77 -15.84 8.98
N TYR A 103 9.64 -16.21 8.04
CA TYR A 103 10.99 -15.66 7.95
C TYR A 103 11.12 -14.66 6.79
N GLY A 104 11.87 -13.59 7.02
CA GLY A 104 12.31 -12.66 5.99
C GLY A 104 13.38 -13.25 5.07
N ASN A 105 14.10 -14.28 5.52
CA ASN A 105 15.08 -15.01 4.73
C ASN A 105 14.43 -16.18 3.98
N ALA A 106 14.64 -16.27 2.64
CA ALA A 106 14.00 -17.28 1.79
C ALA A 106 14.41 -18.73 2.11
N GLU A 107 15.66 -18.98 2.53
CA GLU A 107 16.12 -20.31 2.91
C GLU A 107 15.44 -20.80 4.18
N ARG A 108 15.41 -19.93 5.21
CA ARG A 108 14.73 -20.24 6.48
C ARG A 108 13.23 -20.44 6.26
N TYR A 109 12.61 -19.64 5.39
CA TYR A 109 11.20 -19.78 5.04
C TYR A 109 10.90 -21.14 4.38
N ARG A 110 11.71 -21.55 3.38
CA ARG A 110 11.57 -22.88 2.76
C ARG A 110 11.82 -24.03 3.76
N ALA A 111 12.80 -23.87 4.65
CA ALA A 111 13.06 -24.86 5.69
C ALA A 111 11.87 -25.00 6.66
N ALA A 112 11.23 -23.90 7.04
CA ALA A 112 10.02 -23.93 7.86
C ALA A 112 8.85 -24.66 7.17
N ILE A 113 8.63 -24.41 5.88
CA ILE A 113 7.63 -25.17 5.09
C ILE A 113 7.96 -26.67 5.09
N ALA A 114 9.24 -27.03 4.92
CA ALA A 114 9.66 -28.42 4.90
C ALA A 114 9.46 -29.15 6.23
N GLN A 115 9.48 -28.44 7.37
CA GLN A 115 9.15 -28.99 8.68
C GLN A 115 7.67 -29.34 8.81
N VAL A 116 6.78 -28.58 8.16
CA VAL A 116 5.33 -28.85 8.18
C VAL A 116 4.97 -29.93 7.15
N THR A 117 5.46 -29.79 5.92
CA THR A 117 5.15 -30.69 4.81
C THR A 117 6.35 -30.83 3.86
N PRO A 118 7.17 -31.91 4.01
CA PRO A 118 8.34 -32.10 3.14
C PRO A 118 7.99 -32.21 1.64
N SER A 119 6.88 -32.88 1.30
CA SER A 119 6.41 -32.99 -0.08
C SER A 119 5.84 -31.67 -0.61
N GLY A 120 5.15 -30.92 0.24
CA GLY A 120 4.63 -29.60 -0.08
C GLY A 120 5.74 -28.59 -0.30
N ALA A 121 6.84 -28.65 0.46
CA ALA A 121 8.00 -27.79 0.28
C ALA A 121 8.63 -27.91 -1.11
N GLN A 122 8.68 -29.13 -1.69
CA GLN A 122 9.15 -29.35 -3.05
C GLN A 122 8.20 -28.72 -4.09
N GLN A 123 6.90 -28.75 -3.82
CA GLN A 123 5.89 -28.12 -4.68
C GLN A 123 5.95 -26.59 -4.58
N PHE A 124 6.10 -26.06 -3.37
CA PHE A 124 6.32 -24.63 -3.13
C PHE A 124 7.56 -24.14 -3.88
N ALA A 125 8.69 -24.85 -3.80
CA ALA A 125 9.93 -24.46 -4.48
C ALA A 125 9.76 -24.33 -6.01
N LYS A 126 8.93 -25.18 -6.64
CA LYS A 126 8.63 -25.08 -8.08
C LYS A 126 7.82 -23.83 -8.42
N LEU A 127 6.83 -23.49 -7.58
CA LEU A 127 6.05 -22.26 -7.73
C LEU A 127 6.95 -21.02 -7.53
N GLU A 128 7.72 -21.03 -6.44
CA GLU A 128 8.66 -19.95 -6.10
C GLU A 128 9.64 -19.70 -7.25
N GLN A 129 10.27 -20.75 -7.79
CA GLN A 129 11.20 -20.63 -8.93
C GLN A 129 10.54 -19.97 -10.15
N ARG A 130 9.27 -20.31 -10.43
CA ARG A 130 8.54 -19.74 -11.56
C ARG A 130 8.27 -18.25 -11.35
N LEU A 131 7.88 -17.84 -10.14
CA LEU A 131 7.65 -16.44 -9.80
C LEU A 131 8.96 -15.65 -9.70
N LEU A 132 10.03 -16.23 -9.17
CA LEU A 132 11.36 -15.63 -9.20
C LEU A 132 11.87 -15.39 -10.62
N SER A 133 11.58 -16.28 -11.58
CA SER A 133 11.92 -16.04 -12.99
C SER A 133 11.25 -14.78 -13.55
N LEU A 134 10.02 -14.46 -13.10
CA LEU A 134 9.36 -13.21 -13.45
C LEU A 134 10.04 -12.01 -12.77
N TYR A 135 10.36 -12.13 -11.48
CA TYR A 135 11.07 -11.07 -10.75
C TYR A 135 12.41 -10.75 -11.41
N GLU A 136 13.22 -11.77 -11.77
CA GLU A 136 14.51 -11.59 -12.45
C GLU A 136 14.39 -10.88 -13.80
N ALA A 137 13.30 -11.12 -14.54
CA ALA A 137 13.04 -10.42 -15.79
C ALA A 137 12.64 -8.95 -15.57
N LEU A 138 11.90 -8.66 -14.49
CA LEU A 138 11.44 -7.31 -14.15
C LEU A 138 12.56 -6.45 -13.56
N ARG A 139 13.49 -7.04 -12.77
CA ARG A 139 14.50 -6.29 -12.01
C ARG A 139 15.50 -5.52 -12.86
N GLU A 140 15.63 -5.85 -14.14
CA GLU A 140 16.53 -5.14 -15.05
C GLU A 140 15.97 -3.78 -15.51
N ILE A 141 14.68 -3.50 -15.24
CA ILE A 141 14.05 -2.23 -15.59
C ILE A 141 13.67 -1.52 -14.28
N PRO A 142 14.43 -0.50 -13.84
CA PRO A 142 14.08 0.24 -12.64
C PRO A 142 12.72 0.93 -12.83
N THR A 143 11.92 0.95 -11.76
CA THR A 143 10.59 1.58 -11.80
C THR A 143 10.69 3.07 -12.16
N LEU A 144 11.77 3.75 -11.77
CA LEU A 144 12.05 5.13 -12.16
C LEU A 144 12.20 5.34 -13.68
N ALA A 145 12.40 4.27 -14.48
CA ALA A 145 12.42 4.37 -15.95
C ALA A 145 11.01 4.30 -16.56
N LEU A 146 10.02 3.85 -15.79
CA LEU A 146 8.67 3.60 -16.29
C LEU A 146 7.87 4.91 -16.41
N ARG A 147 6.96 4.91 -17.39
CA ARG A 147 6.06 6.02 -17.75
C ARG A 147 4.70 5.46 -18.14
N ALA A 148 3.68 6.28 -18.11
CA ALA A 148 2.34 5.89 -18.56
C ALA A 148 1.92 6.60 -19.85
N ASP A 149 2.88 6.96 -20.70
CA ASP A 149 2.65 7.58 -22.02
C ASP A 149 3.34 6.78 -23.14
N LEU A 150 3.12 7.17 -24.39
CA LEU A 150 3.69 6.51 -25.56
C LEU A 150 5.23 6.56 -25.60
N ASN A 151 5.87 7.45 -24.83
CA ASN A 151 7.33 7.51 -24.73
C ASN A 151 7.92 6.33 -23.94
N LEU A 152 7.10 5.51 -23.27
CA LEU A 152 7.56 4.29 -22.61
C LEU A 152 8.27 3.36 -23.62
N ILE A 153 7.66 3.13 -24.78
CA ILE A 153 8.19 2.20 -25.79
C ILE A 153 9.60 2.59 -26.27
N PRO A 154 9.85 3.82 -26.76
CA PRO A 154 11.20 4.20 -27.19
C PRO A 154 12.22 4.23 -26.02
N VAL A 155 11.81 4.56 -24.79
CA VAL A 155 12.70 4.48 -23.62
C VAL A 155 13.13 3.04 -23.37
N LEU A 156 12.17 2.10 -23.33
CA LEU A 156 12.48 0.68 -23.09
C LEU A 156 13.34 0.08 -24.22
N LEU A 157 12.98 0.33 -25.48
CA LEU A 157 13.74 -0.18 -26.63
C LEU A 157 15.17 0.36 -26.71
N SER A 158 15.38 1.63 -26.35
CA SER A 158 16.71 2.26 -26.44
C SER A 158 17.62 1.94 -25.25
N ARG A 159 17.06 1.72 -24.04
CA ARG A 159 17.84 1.56 -22.82
C ARG A 159 17.87 0.14 -22.27
N TYR A 160 16.78 -0.62 -22.47
CA TYR A 160 16.58 -1.93 -21.87
C TYR A 160 16.22 -3.03 -22.90
N PRO A 161 16.87 -3.10 -24.10
CA PRO A 161 16.48 -4.06 -25.13
C PRO A 161 16.64 -5.51 -24.68
N LEU A 162 17.67 -5.83 -23.89
CA LEU A 162 17.89 -7.18 -23.37
C LEU A 162 16.88 -7.56 -22.31
N ALA A 163 16.49 -6.61 -21.45
CA ALA A 163 15.44 -6.84 -20.45
C ALA A 163 14.08 -7.12 -21.12
N LEU A 164 13.75 -6.41 -22.20
CA LEU A 164 12.55 -6.68 -22.98
C LEU A 164 12.54 -8.08 -23.59
N LEU A 165 13.68 -8.57 -24.09
CA LEU A 165 13.80 -9.95 -24.59
C LEU A 165 13.55 -10.99 -23.48
N LYS A 166 14.03 -10.74 -22.26
CA LYS A 166 13.79 -11.61 -21.09
C LYS A 166 12.32 -11.57 -20.61
N LEU A 167 11.62 -10.45 -20.84
CA LEU A 167 10.20 -10.31 -20.48
C LEU A 167 9.27 -11.03 -21.47
N LEU A 168 9.65 -11.24 -22.73
CA LEU A 168 8.80 -11.87 -23.74
C LEU A 168 8.20 -13.22 -23.27
N PRO A 169 8.98 -14.19 -22.73
CA PRO A 169 8.42 -15.45 -22.25
C PRO A 169 7.55 -15.30 -20.98
N GLN A 170 7.60 -14.16 -20.30
CA GLN A 170 6.87 -13.89 -19.07
C GLN A 170 5.53 -13.16 -19.29
N LEU A 171 5.22 -12.73 -20.52
CA LEU A 171 4.02 -11.92 -20.80
C LEU A 171 2.72 -12.58 -20.34
N GLY A 172 2.60 -13.90 -20.48
CA GLY A 172 1.43 -14.63 -20.00
C GLY A 172 1.33 -14.68 -18.46
N VAL A 173 2.47 -14.67 -17.76
CA VAL A 173 2.51 -14.67 -16.29
C VAL A 173 2.25 -13.27 -15.74
N ILE A 174 2.75 -12.24 -16.40
CA ILE A 174 2.55 -10.83 -15.96
C ILE A 174 1.07 -10.47 -15.87
N GLN A 175 0.24 -10.97 -16.78
CA GLN A 175 -1.20 -10.71 -16.81
C GLN A 175 -2.02 -11.76 -16.06
N GLY A 176 -1.38 -12.86 -15.67
CA GLY A 176 -2.03 -13.99 -15.02
C GLY A 176 -2.14 -13.85 -13.50
N SER A 177 -2.87 -14.78 -12.92
CA SER A 177 -2.98 -14.92 -11.47
C SER A 177 -1.83 -15.75 -10.89
N VAL A 178 -1.63 -15.63 -9.57
CA VAL A 178 -0.78 -16.59 -8.82
C VAL A 178 -1.40 -18.00 -8.84
N GLY A 179 -2.73 -18.09 -8.89
CA GLY A 179 -3.47 -19.34 -8.98
C GLY A 179 -3.09 -20.20 -10.19
N ASP A 180 -2.81 -19.58 -11.34
CA ASP A 180 -2.47 -20.31 -12.57
C ASP A 180 -1.20 -21.19 -12.43
N PRO A 181 -0.03 -20.67 -12.03
CA PRO A 181 1.15 -21.47 -11.76
C PRO A 181 1.00 -22.36 -10.50
N MET A 182 0.22 -21.94 -9.50
CA MET A 182 -0.07 -22.73 -8.32
C MET A 182 -0.82 -24.02 -8.69
N ASP A 183 -1.85 -23.95 -9.51
CA ASP A 183 -2.63 -25.12 -9.94
C ASP A 183 -1.80 -26.14 -10.72
N GLN A 184 -0.76 -25.69 -11.40
CA GLN A 184 0.14 -26.57 -12.14
C GLN A 184 1.18 -27.28 -11.25
N SER A 185 1.59 -26.66 -10.13
CA SER A 185 2.74 -27.09 -9.34
C SER A 185 2.41 -27.52 -7.91
N VAL A 186 1.31 -27.04 -7.32
CA VAL A 186 0.98 -27.24 -5.91
C VAL A 186 -0.32 -28.02 -5.75
N ARG A 187 -0.22 -29.23 -5.15
CA ARG A 187 -1.37 -30.08 -4.79
C ARG A 187 -1.55 -30.18 -3.27
N ASP A 188 -0.49 -29.92 -2.52
CA ASP A 188 -0.51 -29.96 -1.07
C ASP A 188 -1.49 -28.90 -0.51
N PRO A 189 -2.50 -29.31 0.27
CA PRO A 189 -3.56 -28.40 0.72
C PRO A 189 -3.06 -27.35 1.72
N TRP A 190 -2.03 -27.68 2.51
CA TRP A 190 -1.46 -26.75 3.48
C TRP A 190 -0.69 -25.65 2.75
N VAL A 191 0.12 -26.01 1.74
CA VAL A 191 0.87 -25.02 0.93
C VAL A 191 -0.09 -24.12 0.15
N ARG A 192 -1.18 -24.66 -0.40
CA ARG A 192 -2.21 -23.84 -1.08
C ARG A 192 -2.81 -22.83 -0.13
N ARG A 193 -3.18 -23.26 1.09
CA ARG A 193 -3.71 -22.37 2.13
C ARG A 193 -2.70 -21.28 2.53
N LEU A 194 -1.42 -21.62 2.64
CA LEU A 194 -0.35 -20.66 2.93
C LEU A 194 -0.24 -19.61 1.82
N ILE A 195 -0.24 -20.02 0.54
CA ILE A 195 -0.15 -19.12 -0.61
C ILE A 195 -1.39 -18.22 -0.69
N ASP A 196 -2.58 -18.79 -0.48
CA ASP A 196 -3.82 -18.01 -0.45
C ASP A 196 -3.78 -16.94 0.64
N LEU A 197 -3.24 -17.26 1.83
CA LEU A 197 -3.07 -16.30 2.91
C LEU A 197 -2.06 -15.20 2.55
N GLU A 198 -0.91 -15.54 1.99
CA GLU A 198 0.07 -14.53 1.57
C GLU A 198 -0.48 -13.60 0.46
N CYS A 199 -1.21 -14.15 -0.50
CA CYS A 199 -1.92 -13.36 -1.51
C CYS A 199 -2.95 -12.42 -0.87
N PHE A 200 -3.74 -12.94 0.08
CA PHE A 200 -4.74 -12.14 0.79
C PHE A 200 -4.11 -10.97 1.57
N LEU A 201 -2.97 -11.18 2.21
CA LEU A 201 -2.24 -10.13 2.93
C LEU A 201 -1.73 -9.01 2.01
N LEU A 202 -1.47 -9.31 0.73
CA LEU A 202 -0.97 -8.35 -0.25
C LEU A 202 -2.11 -7.60 -0.95
N SER A 203 -3.09 -8.33 -1.47
CA SER A 203 -4.11 -7.81 -2.40
C SER A 203 -5.54 -7.76 -1.82
N GLY A 204 -5.76 -8.40 -0.67
CA GLY A 204 -7.11 -8.67 -0.16
C GLY A 204 -7.84 -9.82 -0.89
N LEU A 205 -7.16 -10.49 -1.82
CA LEU A 205 -7.70 -11.57 -2.65
C LEU A 205 -6.85 -12.85 -2.46
N LYS A 206 -7.43 -14.02 -2.76
CA LYS A 206 -6.68 -15.28 -2.80
C LYS A 206 -5.84 -15.42 -4.08
N ALA A 207 -5.07 -16.49 -4.21
CA ALA A 207 -4.12 -16.73 -5.29
C ALA A 207 -4.71 -16.54 -6.70
N HIS A 208 -5.95 -16.98 -6.95
CA HIS A 208 -6.63 -16.81 -8.24
C HIS A 208 -7.05 -15.37 -8.55
N GLY A 209 -7.16 -14.51 -7.53
CA GLY A 209 -7.47 -13.10 -7.69
C GLY A 209 -6.23 -12.21 -7.73
N THR A 210 -5.12 -12.64 -7.14
CA THR A 210 -3.90 -11.86 -7.01
C THR A 210 -3.04 -11.98 -8.28
N ILE A 211 -2.57 -10.86 -8.82
CA ILE A 211 -1.69 -10.85 -9.99
C ILE A 211 -0.31 -11.40 -9.64
N ALA A 212 0.25 -12.21 -10.56
CA ALA A 212 1.54 -12.85 -10.33
C ALA A 212 2.72 -11.90 -10.03
N PRO A 213 2.83 -10.69 -10.62
CA PRO A 213 3.88 -9.73 -10.30
C PRO A 213 3.94 -9.30 -8.83
N GLU A 214 2.82 -9.21 -8.11
CA GLU A 214 2.82 -8.85 -6.69
C GLU A 214 3.53 -9.89 -5.83
N VAL A 215 3.23 -11.17 -6.02
CA VAL A 215 3.87 -12.25 -5.26
C VAL A 215 5.29 -12.51 -5.76
N ALA A 216 5.54 -12.36 -7.07
CA ALA A 216 6.88 -12.41 -7.62
C ALA A 216 7.79 -11.35 -7.00
N PHE A 217 7.29 -10.12 -6.80
CA PHE A 217 8.00 -9.05 -6.10
C PHE A 217 8.29 -9.43 -4.64
N MET A 218 7.31 -9.92 -3.89
CA MET A 218 7.49 -10.34 -2.50
C MET A 218 8.53 -11.48 -2.36
N PHE A 219 8.45 -12.50 -3.21
CA PHE A 219 9.43 -13.60 -3.20
C PHE A 219 10.82 -13.14 -3.62
N GLY A 220 10.88 -12.21 -4.58
CA GLY A 220 12.11 -11.60 -5.04
C GLY A 220 12.80 -10.80 -3.94
N GLU A 221 12.07 -9.92 -3.26
CA GLU A 221 12.61 -9.13 -2.14
C GLU A 221 13.07 -10.04 -0.99
N ARG A 222 12.32 -11.09 -0.66
CA ARG A 222 12.73 -12.10 0.35
C ARG A 222 14.02 -12.84 -0.06
N SER A 223 14.25 -13.05 -1.33
CA SER A 223 15.39 -13.83 -1.86
C SER A 223 16.62 -13.00 -2.16
N HIS A 224 16.47 -11.74 -2.53
CA HIS A 224 17.53 -10.88 -3.07
C HIS A 224 17.76 -9.58 -2.32
N SER A 225 16.88 -9.24 -1.39
CA SER A 225 16.93 -8.01 -0.62
C SER A 225 16.68 -8.30 0.87
N VAL A 226 16.07 -7.39 1.56
CA VAL A 226 15.80 -7.46 3.00
C VAL A 226 14.33 -7.17 3.29
N ILE A 227 13.76 -7.92 4.22
CA ILE A 227 12.48 -7.57 4.82
C ILE A 227 12.78 -6.75 6.06
N ASP A 228 12.32 -5.50 6.12
CA ASP A 228 12.73 -4.55 7.14
C ASP A 228 11.60 -3.60 7.55
N TYR A 229 11.67 -3.13 8.80
CA TYR A 229 10.71 -2.19 9.38
C TYR A 229 11.33 -0.79 9.49
N PRO A 230 10.65 0.28 9.03
CA PRO A 230 11.16 1.64 9.15
C PRO A 230 11.11 2.11 10.60
N VAL A 231 12.22 2.59 11.12
CA VAL A 231 12.32 3.19 12.47
C VAL A 231 11.45 4.46 12.50
N GLY A 232 10.51 4.53 13.42
CA GLY A 232 9.47 5.57 13.47
C GLY A 232 8.19 5.21 12.71
N GLY A 233 8.06 3.96 12.25
CA GLY A 233 6.87 3.44 11.58
C GLY A 233 6.64 4.03 10.18
N SER A 234 5.43 3.89 9.67
CA SER A 234 5.05 4.46 8.36
C SER A 234 5.17 5.98 8.31
N GLY A 235 5.08 6.65 9.47
CA GLY A 235 5.31 8.09 9.58
C GLY A 235 6.71 8.51 9.14
N ALA A 236 7.74 7.71 9.37
CA ALA A 236 9.10 8.00 8.92
C ALA A 236 9.22 8.05 7.40
N ILE A 237 8.51 7.15 6.70
CA ILE A 237 8.42 7.14 5.23
C ILE A 237 7.77 8.44 4.74
N VAL A 238 6.63 8.81 5.34
CA VAL A 238 5.89 10.03 4.98
C VAL A 238 6.75 11.27 5.18
N GLN A 239 7.44 11.36 6.33
CA GLN A 239 8.31 12.49 6.62
C GLN A 239 9.51 12.58 5.66
N ALA A 240 10.10 11.45 5.26
CA ALA A 240 11.16 11.44 4.26
C ALA A 240 10.66 11.95 2.89
N LEU A 241 9.47 11.55 2.46
CA LEU A 241 8.87 12.07 1.23
C LEU A 241 8.55 13.58 1.32
N VAL A 242 8.09 14.06 2.48
CA VAL A 242 7.85 15.51 2.72
C VAL A 242 9.17 16.27 2.68
N ARG A 243 10.20 15.80 3.38
CA ARG A 243 11.53 16.44 3.30
C ARG A 243 12.07 16.47 1.88
N GLY A 244 11.93 15.36 1.12
CA GLY A 244 12.32 15.32 -0.30
C GLY A 244 11.54 16.33 -1.16
N LEU A 245 10.23 16.44 -0.97
CA LEU A 245 9.40 17.46 -1.63
C LEU A 245 9.93 18.88 -1.36
N GLU A 246 10.15 19.21 -0.09
CA GLU A 246 10.55 20.55 0.35
C GLU A 246 12.00 20.86 -0.02
N ARG A 247 12.92 19.91 0.06
CA ARG A 247 14.31 20.03 -0.38
C ARG A 247 14.41 20.49 -1.83
N TRP A 248 13.52 20.01 -2.68
CA TRP A 248 13.48 20.34 -4.11
C TRP A 248 12.51 21.49 -4.44
N GLY A 249 12.12 22.30 -3.44
CA GLY A 249 11.34 23.52 -3.60
C GLY A 249 9.84 23.34 -3.72
N GLY A 250 9.31 22.12 -3.58
CA GLY A 250 7.88 21.88 -3.45
C GLY A 250 7.35 22.34 -2.10
N LYS A 251 6.04 22.46 -1.98
CA LYS A 251 5.37 22.92 -0.75
C LYS A 251 4.25 21.95 -0.37
N LEU A 252 4.13 21.69 0.92
CA LEU A 252 3.01 20.99 1.52
C LEU A 252 2.14 21.98 2.30
N ARG A 253 0.83 21.97 2.04
CA ARG A 253 -0.15 22.77 2.77
C ARG A 253 -1.15 21.84 3.44
N LEU A 254 -1.06 21.70 4.74
CA LEU A 254 -1.99 20.94 5.59
C LEU A 254 -3.26 21.76 5.86
N ASN A 255 -4.33 21.10 6.31
CA ASN A 255 -5.65 21.70 6.56
C ASN A 255 -6.21 22.44 5.32
N ALA A 256 -5.78 22.04 4.12
CA ALA A 256 -6.16 22.64 2.84
C ALA A 256 -7.12 21.67 2.11
N HIS A 257 -8.37 21.62 2.57
CA HIS A 257 -9.39 20.74 1.98
C HIS A 257 -9.80 21.24 0.60
N VAL A 258 -9.47 20.49 -0.43
CA VAL A 258 -9.92 20.74 -1.80
C VAL A 258 -11.37 20.30 -1.95
N GLU A 259 -12.21 21.18 -2.42
CA GLU A 259 -13.64 20.94 -2.66
C GLU A 259 -13.95 20.70 -4.14
N GLU A 260 -13.19 21.34 -5.04
CA GLU A 260 -13.45 21.24 -6.49
C GLU A 260 -12.15 21.33 -7.30
N ILE A 261 -12.07 20.53 -8.36
CA ILE A 261 -11.11 20.65 -9.45
C ILE A 261 -11.73 21.58 -10.50
N LEU A 262 -11.07 22.68 -10.78
CA LEU A 262 -11.54 23.67 -11.75
C LEU A 262 -11.19 23.23 -13.17
N VAL A 263 -12.18 23.27 -14.05
CA VAL A 263 -12.03 22.95 -15.48
C VAL A 263 -12.46 24.19 -16.27
N GLU A 264 -11.54 24.72 -17.07
CA GLU A 264 -11.78 25.87 -17.96
C GLU A 264 -11.47 25.43 -19.40
N GLN A 265 -12.40 25.69 -20.31
CA GLN A 265 -12.26 25.29 -21.73
C GLN A 265 -11.92 23.79 -21.93
N GLY A 266 -12.49 22.92 -21.09
CA GLY A 266 -12.27 21.48 -21.16
C GLY A 266 -10.91 20.98 -20.62
N LYS A 267 -10.11 21.84 -19.95
CA LYS A 267 -8.80 21.51 -19.37
C LYS A 267 -8.77 21.83 -17.88
N ALA A 268 -7.96 21.11 -17.12
CA ALA A 268 -7.70 21.46 -15.74
C ALA A 268 -7.09 22.86 -15.64
N ALA A 269 -7.56 23.68 -14.68
CA ALA A 269 -7.17 25.06 -14.51
C ALA A 269 -6.73 25.38 -13.06
N GLY A 270 -6.91 24.45 -12.13
CA GLY A 270 -6.57 24.61 -10.71
C GLY A 270 -7.58 23.93 -9.80
N ILE A 271 -7.65 24.42 -8.57
CA ILE A 271 -8.54 23.88 -7.53
C ILE A 271 -9.26 25.01 -6.79
N ARG A 272 -10.38 24.66 -6.13
CA ARG A 272 -11.02 25.51 -5.11
C ARG A 272 -10.96 24.79 -3.75
N LEU A 273 -10.50 25.51 -2.74
CA LEU A 273 -10.51 25.04 -1.36
C LEU A 273 -11.88 25.31 -0.71
N LYS A 274 -12.20 24.53 0.32
CA LYS A 274 -13.49 24.63 1.04
C LYS A 274 -13.78 26.02 1.60
N GLN A 275 -12.76 26.81 1.95
CA GLN A 275 -12.91 28.19 2.41
C GLN A 275 -13.08 29.19 1.26
N GLY A 276 -13.21 28.74 0.02
CA GLY A 276 -13.46 29.56 -1.17
C GLY A 276 -12.21 30.04 -1.89
N GLU A 277 -11.01 29.86 -1.32
CA GLU A 277 -9.74 30.21 -1.98
C GLU A 277 -9.56 29.38 -3.25
N THR A 278 -9.20 30.05 -4.35
CA THR A 278 -8.90 29.43 -5.64
C THR A 278 -7.41 29.48 -5.91
N LEU A 279 -6.83 28.36 -6.29
CA LEU A 279 -5.42 28.20 -6.66
C LEU A 279 -5.32 27.74 -8.12
N LYS A 280 -4.56 28.45 -8.94
CA LYS A 280 -4.44 28.21 -10.39
C LYS A 280 -3.19 27.39 -10.71
N ALA A 281 -3.38 26.33 -11.49
CA ALA A 281 -2.30 25.52 -12.07
C ALA A 281 -2.78 24.82 -13.34
N PRO A 282 -1.94 24.69 -14.38
CA PRO A 282 -2.28 24.00 -15.62
C PRO A 282 -2.30 22.47 -15.47
N VAL A 283 -1.72 21.94 -14.39
CA VAL A 283 -1.70 20.52 -14.05
C VAL A 283 -2.24 20.32 -12.66
N VAL A 284 -3.23 19.43 -12.54
CA VAL A 284 -3.79 18.96 -11.26
C VAL A 284 -3.62 17.46 -11.19
N ILE A 285 -3.09 16.96 -10.08
CA ILE A 285 -2.93 15.53 -9.79
C ILE A 285 -3.84 15.18 -8.61
N SER A 286 -4.83 14.33 -8.82
CA SER A 286 -5.69 13.84 -7.75
C SER A 286 -5.12 12.54 -7.13
N ASN A 287 -4.79 12.58 -5.85
CA ASN A 287 -4.48 11.40 -5.04
C ASN A 287 -5.69 10.99 -4.17
N ALA A 288 -6.86 11.53 -4.44
CA ALA A 288 -8.12 11.01 -3.92
C ALA A 288 -8.49 9.73 -4.67
N THR A 289 -9.37 8.91 -4.08
CA THR A 289 -9.85 7.70 -4.76
C THR A 289 -10.51 8.07 -6.10
N LEU A 290 -10.62 7.10 -7.00
CA LEU A 290 -11.28 7.34 -8.29
C LEU A 290 -12.74 7.79 -8.08
N TRP A 291 -13.45 7.17 -7.13
CA TRP A 291 -14.84 7.51 -6.81
C TRP A 291 -14.95 8.92 -6.26
N ASP A 292 -14.12 9.32 -5.29
CA ASP A 292 -14.13 10.68 -4.74
C ASP A 292 -13.71 11.72 -5.79
N THR A 293 -12.74 11.41 -6.65
CA THR A 293 -12.33 12.30 -7.74
C THR A 293 -13.51 12.59 -8.67
N TYR A 294 -14.28 11.56 -9.07
CA TYR A 294 -15.34 11.71 -10.08
C TYR A 294 -16.74 11.96 -9.51
N THR A 295 -16.92 11.91 -8.19
CA THR A 295 -18.21 12.22 -7.55
C THR A 295 -18.19 13.49 -6.73
N ARG A 296 -17.04 13.85 -6.13
CA ARG A 296 -16.92 14.96 -5.18
C ARG A 296 -16.09 16.11 -5.70
N LEU A 297 -14.95 15.81 -6.34
CA LEU A 297 -13.98 16.84 -6.74
C LEU A 297 -14.26 17.40 -8.14
N LEU A 298 -14.95 16.64 -8.99
CA LEU A 298 -15.20 17.00 -10.38
C LEU A 298 -16.70 17.04 -10.69
N LYS A 299 -17.15 18.11 -11.35
CA LYS A 299 -18.54 18.19 -11.78
C LYS A 299 -18.82 17.17 -12.89
N PRO A 300 -20.00 16.54 -12.89
CA PRO A 300 -20.35 15.47 -13.85
C PRO A 300 -20.23 15.88 -15.33
N GLU A 301 -20.53 17.13 -15.65
CA GLU A 301 -20.51 17.68 -17.02
C GLU A 301 -19.11 17.75 -17.65
N HIS A 302 -18.04 17.67 -16.84
CA HIS A 302 -16.67 17.71 -17.33
C HIS A 302 -16.15 16.36 -17.86
N LEU A 303 -16.90 15.28 -17.63
CA LEU A 303 -16.52 13.93 -18.07
C LEU A 303 -17.53 13.36 -19.07
N PRO A 304 -17.06 12.60 -20.08
CA PRO A 304 -17.96 11.78 -20.89
C PRO A 304 -18.78 10.85 -19.99
N ALA A 305 -20.10 10.84 -20.18
CA ALA A 305 -21.02 10.11 -19.30
C ALA A 305 -20.71 8.61 -19.22
N ASP A 306 -20.33 7.98 -20.33
CA ASP A 306 -19.96 6.57 -20.38
C ASP A 306 -18.67 6.27 -19.64
N TYR A 307 -17.66 7.13 -19.79
CA TYR A 307 -16.41 7.02 -19.03
C TYR A 307 -16.66 7.10 -17.53
N ARG A 308 -17.42 8.12 -17.10
CA ARG A 308 -17.77 8.31 -15.69
C ARG A 308 -18.52 7.11 -15.12
N ARG A 309 -19.51 6.59 -15.86
CA ARG A 309 -20.29 5.41 -15.45
C ARG A 309 -19.40 4.18 -15.29
N ALA A 310 -18.53 3.90 -16.27
CA ALA A 310 -17.61 2.78 -16.23
C ALA A 310 -16.63 2.90 -15.06
N ALA A 311 -16.05 4.09 -14.84
CA ALA A 311 -15.13 4.33 -13.73
C ALA A 311 -15.82 4.11 -12.37
N LEU A 312 -17.03 4.62 -12.18
CA LEU A 312 -17.77 4.49 -10.91
C LEU A 312 -18.31 3.06 -10.66
N ALA A 313 -18.42 2.23 -11.69
CA ALA A 313 -18.77 0.82 -11.58
C ALA A 313 -17.61 -0.07 -11.13
N THR A 314 -16.38 0.46 -11.02
CA THR A 314 -15.23 -0.28 -10.50
C THR A 314 -15.52 -0.77 -9.09
N PRO A 315 -15.38 -2.08 -8.79
CA PRO A 315 -15.63 -2.60 -7.45
C PRO A 315 -14.56 -2.13 -6.46
N THR A 316 -14.94 -2.01 -5.19
CA THR A 316 -14.07 -1.61 -4.08
C THR A 316 -13.59 -2.81 -3.27
N VAL A 317 -12.34 -2.79 -2.81
CA VAL A 317 -11.92 -3.63 -1.67
C VAL A 317 -12.67 -3.15 -0.43
N ASP A 318 -13.09 -4.07 0.43
CA ASP A 318 -13.71 -3.73 1.70
C ASP A 318 -12.78 -2.85 2.56
N SER A 319 -13.38 -2.13 3.50
CA SER A 319 -12.68 -1.39 4.53
C SER A 319 -12.18 -2.33 5.63
N PHE A 320 -11.66 -1.76 6.70
CA PHE A 320 -11.14 -2.51 7.84
C PHE A 320 -11.74 -2.03 9.15
N MET A 321 -11.84 -2.96 10.10
CA MET A 321 -11.92 -2.66 11.51
C MET A 321 -10.52 -2.64 12.09
N HIS A 322 -10.23 -1.65 12.93
CA HIS A 322 -8.93 -1.45 13.56
C HIS A 322 -9.04 -1.46 15.07
N LEU A 323 -8.05 -2.06 15.72
CA LEU A 323 -7.86 -2.02 17.17
C LEU A 323 -6.43 -1.55 17.44
N HIS A 324 -6.28 -0.40 18.11
CA HIS A 324 -4.98 0.11 18.53
C HIS A 324 -4.92 0.04 20.05
N LEU A 325 -3.93 -0.64 20.59
CA LEU A 325 -3.72 -0.82 22.03
C LEU A 325 -2.36 -0.31 22.46
N GLY A 326 -2.33 0.38 23.60
CA GLY A 326 -1.12 0.51 24.43
C GLY A 326 -1.22 -0.50 25.55
N ILE A 327 -0.19 -1.33 25.73
CA ILE A 327 -0.17 -2.39 26.77
C ILE A 327 1.11 -2.35 27.58
N ARG A 328 1.07 -2.85 28.83
CA ARG A 328 2.27 -3.11 29.64
C ARG A 328 3.06 -4.27 29.02
N ALA A 329 4.41 -4.13 28.99
CA ALA A 329 5.33 -5.05 28.33
C ALA A 329 5.95 -6.10 29.26
N ASP A 330 5.67 -6.10 30.56
CA ASP A 330 6.27 -7.00 31.53
C ASP A 330 6.12 -8.47 31.15
N GLY A 331 7.23 -9.21 31.01
CA GLY A 331 7.22 -10.63 30.64
C GLY A 331 6.90 -10.91 29.17
N LEU A 332 7.08 -9.93 28.29
CA LEU A 332 6.86 -10.04 26.83
C LEU A 332 8.17 -9.84 26.02
N GLU A 333 9.32 -10.13 26.61
CA GLU A 333 10.66 -9.88 26.03
C GLU A 333 10.90 -10.71 24.74
N ASP A 334 10.28 -11.89 24.62
CA ASP A 334 10.42 -12.80 23.46
C ASP A 334 9.32 -12.61 22.40
N LEU A 335 8.54 -11.53 22.51
CA LEU A 335 7.43 -11.28 21.57
C LEU A 335 7.96 -10.94 20.18
N THR A 336 7.37 -11.55 19.14
CA THR A 336 7.64 -11.18 17.75
C THR A 336 6.68 -10.11 17.27
N GLY A 337 7.09 -9.35 16.23
CA GLY A 337 6.38 -8.13 15.88
C GLY A 337 5.13 -8.31 15.01
N HIS A 338 5.03 -9.39 14.21
CA HIS A 338 3.86 -9.61 13.36
C HIS A 338 3.19 -10.95 13.60
N HIS A 339 1.87 -10.94 13.65
CA HIS A 339 1.07 -12.15 13.73
C HIS A 339 -0.13 -12.05 12.80
N VAL A 340 -0.45 -13.15 12.14
CA VAL A 340 -1.71 -13.31 11.40
C VAL A 340 -2.45 -14.47 12.01
N VAL A 341 -3.69 -14.24 12.42
CA VAL A 341 -4.52 -15.26 13.05
C VAL A 341 -5.70 -15.58 12.14
N VAL A 342 -5.80 -16.84 11.72
CA VAL A 342 -6.98 -17.40 11.06
C VAL A 342 -7.79 -18.14 12.10
N HIS A 343 -9.00 -17.69 12.39
CA HIS A 343 -9.84 -18.24 13.47
C HIS A 343 -10.43 -19.60 13.12
N SER A 344 -10.89 -19.77 11.88
CA SER A 344 -11.58 -20.99 11.42
C SER A 344 -11.03 -21.44 10.07
N ALA A 345 -10.79 -22.76 9.93
CA ALA A 345 -10.47 -23.39 8.66
C ALA A 345 -11.71 -23.67 7.79
N GLU A 346 -12.89 -23.65 8.39
CA GLU A 346 -14.17 -23.92 7.71
C GLU A 346 -14.69 -22.67 6.99
N GLN A 347 -14.27 -21.49 7.44
CA GLN A 347 -14.59 -20.21 6.81
C GLN A 347 -13.50 -19.79 5.83
N ASP A 348 -13.92 -19.09 4.75
CA ASP A 348 -12.96 -18.50 3.84
C ASP A 348 -12.13 -17.42 4.56
N ILE A 349 -10.84 -17.32 4.22
CA ILE A 349 -9.93 -16.33 4.83
C ILE A 349 -10.34 -14.88 4.58
N THR A 350 -11.14 -14.62 3.54
CA THR A 350 -11.67 -13.30 3.20
C THR A 350 -12.93 -12.92 3.98
N VAL A 351 -13.50 -13.84 4.77
CA VAL A 351 -14.67 -13.55 5.60
C VAL A 351 -14.29 -12.53 6.68
N PRO A 352 -15.06 -11.45 6.86
CA PRO A 352 -14.81 -10.45 7.88
C PRO A 352 -14.65 -11.05 9.28
N GLY A 353 -13.54 -10.70 9.95
CA GLY A 353 -13.21 -11.22 11.29
C GLY A 353 -12.54 -12.59 11.32
N ASN A 354 -12.50 -13.36 10.22
CA ASN A 354 -11.84 -14.67 10.22
C ASN A 354 -10.30 -14.57 10.14
N THR A 355 -9.78 -13.62 9.37
CA THR A 355 -8.34 -13.34 9.31
C THR A 355 -8.04 -12.01 9.97
N CYS A 356 -7.25 -12.04 11.03
CA CYS A 356 -6.84 -10.88 11.80
C CYS A 356 -5.32 -10.69 11.68
N MET A 357 -4.91 -9.48 11.30
CA MET A 357 -3.50 -9.08 11.22
C MET A 357 -3.15 -8.28 12.47
N ILE A 358 -2.00 -8.56 13.06
CA ILE A 358 -1.51 -7.93 14.30
C ILE A 358 -0.09 -7.46 14.05
N SER A 359 0.18 -6.19 14.31
CA SER A 359 1.51 -5.59 14.29
C SER A 359 1.86 -5.03 15.67
N ILE A 360 3.04 -5.37 16.18
CA ILE A 360 3.59 -4.92 17.46
C ILE A 360 4.96 -4.27 17.20
N PRO A 361 4.98 -3.11 16.51
CA PRO A 361 6.21 -2.55 15.97
C PRO A 361 7.21 -2.07 17.05
N SER A 362 6.73 -1.83 18.27
CA SER A 362 7.59 -1.50 19.40
C SER A 362 8.55 -2.62 19.82
N VAL A 363 8.41 -3.82 19.28
CA VAL A 363 9.40 -4.91 19.39
C VAL A 363 10.70 -4.54 18.66
N TRP A 364 10.60 -3.81 17.56
CA TRP A 364 11.75 -3.36 16.76
C TRP A 364 12.16 -1.93 17.07
N ASP A 365 11.19 -1.09 17.45
CA ASP A 365 11.40 0.33 17.74
C ASP A 365 10.71 0.73 19.04
N ALA A 366 11.44 0.63 20.15
CA ALA A 366 10.93 0.95 21.48
C ALA A 366 10.47 2.43 21.61
N SER A 367 10.88 3.32 20.70
CA SER A 367 10.47 4.73 20.74
C SER A 367 8.99 4.95 20.43
N LEU A 368 8.31 3.94 19.86
CA LEU A 368 6.89 4.01 19.51
C LEU A 368 5.95 3.90 20.72
N ALA A 369 6.48 3.51 21.91
CA ALA A 369 5.70 3.36 23.14
C ALA A 369 6.40 4.02 24.33
N PRO A 370 5.66 4.40 25.39
CA PRO A 370 6.26 4.76 26.66
C PRO A 370 7.11 3.61 27.22
N THR A 371 8.14 3.93 28.01
CA THR A 371 9.00 2.93 28.65
C THR A 371 8.18 1.86 29.38
N GLY A 372 8.51 0.58 29.16
CA GLY A 372 7.78 -0.56 29.76
C GLY A 372 6.43 -0.87 29.10
N HIS A 373 6.20 -0.35 27.90
CA HIS A 373 4.97 -0.60 27.14
C HIS A 373 5.23 -1.06 25.70
N HIS A 374 4.22 -1.67 25.10
CA HIS A 374 4.16 -1.95 23.67
C HIS A 374 2.95 -1.27 23.03
N VAL A 375 3.06 -0.99 21.72
CA VAL A 375 1.93 -0.64 20.85
C VAL A 375 1.49 -1.87 20.07
N ILE A 376 0.17 -2.05 19.93
CA ILE A 376 -0.43 -3.07 19.05
C ILE A 376 -1.37 -2.37 18.09
N HIS A 377 -1.25 -2.70 16.80
CA HIS A 377 -2.23 -2.39 15.78
C HIS A 377 -2.75 -3.71 15.21
N ALA A 378 -4.01 -4.03 15.47
CA ALA A 378 -4.68 -5.20 14.91
C ALA A 378 -5.82 -4.76 13.99
N TYR A 379 -6.03 -5.48 12.89
CA TYR A 379 -7.06 -5.14 11.92
C TYR A 379 -7.57 -6.37 11.16
N THR A 380 -8.82 -6.29 10.70
CA THR A 380 -9.49 -7.31 9.89
C THR A 380 -10.41 -6.65 8.88
N LEU A 381 -10.69 -7.31 7.76
CA LEU A 381 -11.67 -6.83 6.79
C LEU A 381 -13.02 -6.61 7.44
N GLU A 382 -13.67 -5.50 7.08
CA GLU A 382 -15.01 -5.17 7.54
C GLU A 382 -15.73 -4.31 6.48
N PRO A 383 -16.86 -4.78 5.92
CA PRO A 383 -17.60 -4.05 4.91
C PRO A 383 -18.17 -2.73 5.43
N TYR A 384 -17.95 -1.64 4.71
CA TYR A 384 -18.48 -0.32 5.04
C TYR A 384 -20.01 -0.30 5.09
N ALA A 385 -20.68 -1.07 4.23
CA ALA A 385 -22.14 -1.11 4.12
C ALA A 385 -22.83 -1.59 5.41
N ASN A 386 -22.11 -2.31 6.28
CA ASN A 386 -22.63 -2.81 7.55
C ASN A 386 -22.69 -1.72 8.65
N TRP A 387 -22.20 -0.50 8.37
CA TRP A 387 -21.99 0.51 9.40
C TRP A 387 -22.79 1.78 9.16
N GLN A 388 -23.53 2.18 10.20
CA GLN A 388 -24.25 3.45 10.27
C GLN A 388 -24.08 4.08 11.65
N ARG A 389 -23.95 5.41 11.69
CA ARG A 389 -23.98 6.15 12.96
C ARG A 389 -25.40 6.20 13.51
N GLY A 390 -25.55 6.06 14.82
CA GLY A 390 -26.85 6.12 15.48
C GLY A 390 -26.95 5.15 16.67
N GLU A 391 -28.18 4.82 17.06
CA GLU A 391 -28.44 3.85 18.10
C GLU A 391 -27.84 2.49 17.79
N GLY A 392 -27.21 1.86 18.78
CA GLY A 392 -26.54 0.56 18.61
C GLY A 392 -25.10 0.62 18.01
N TYR A 393 -24.63 1.77 17.53
CA TYR A 393 -23.30 1.87 16.91
C TYR A 393 -22.17 1.43 17.85
N GLU A 394 -22.17 1.89 19.10
CA GLU A 394 -21.11 1.53 20.06
C GLU A 394 -21.19 0.05 20.46
N ALA A 395 -22.39 -0.51 20.60
CA ALA A 395 -22.56 -1.94 20.87
C ALA A 395 -22.06 -2.80 19.70
N GLN A 396 -22.39 -2.43 18.46
CA GLN A 396 -21.88 -3.11 17.26
C GLN A 396 -20.36 -3.01 17.17
N LYS A 397 -19.79 -1.84 17.43
CA LYS A 397 -18.34 -1.59 17.43
C LYS A 397 -17.62 -2.50 18.43
N GLN A 398 -18.15 -2.63 19.66
CA GLN A 398 -17.61 -3.52 20.67
C GLN A 398 -17.76 -4.99 20.28
N ALA A 399 -18.91 -5.40 19.73
CA ALA A 399 -19.14 -6.77 19.30
C ALA A 399 -18.20 -7.18 18.15
N ARG A 400 -18.04 -6.33 17.14
CA ARG A 400 -17.17 -6.61 15.98
C ARG A 400 -15.69 -6.59 16.32
N SER A 401 -15.25 -5.83 17.32
CA SER A 401 -13.85 -5.83 17.76
C SER A 401 -13.43 -7.11 18.48
N GLN A 402 -14.37 -7.98 18.90
CA GLN A 402 -14.04 -9.17 19.66
C GLN A 402 -13.18 -10.17 18.88
N SER A 403 -13.33 -10.29 17.57
CA SER A 403 -12.46 -11.12 16.74
C SER A 403 -10.99 -10.67 16.82
N LEU A 404 -10.74 -9.36 16.84
CA LEU A 404 -9.40 -8.79 17.01
C LEU A 404 -8.84 -9.06 18.39
N PHE A 405 -9.65 -8.90 19.45
CA PHE A 405 -9.24 -9.24 20.82
C PHE A 405 -8.88 -10.74 20.95
N GLN A 406 -9.74 -11.62 20.43
CA GLN A 406 -9.50 -13.06 20.44
C GLN A 406 -8.22 -13.44 19.66
N ALA A 407 -7.94 -12.74 18.55
CA ALA A 407 -6.70 -12.93 17.81
C ALA A 407 -5.48 -12.53 18.64
N ILE A 408 -5.53 -11.37 19.33
CA ILE A 408 -4.43 -10.92 20.18
C ILE A 408 -4.27 -11.85 21.39
N GLU A 409 -5.34 -12.36 21.99
CA GLU A 409 -5.31 -13.32 23.12
C GLU A 409 -4.62 -14.64 22.75
N ARG A 410 -4.59 -15.04 21.46
CA ARG A 410 -3.78 -16.19 21.01
C ARG A 410 -2.26 -15.92 21.07
N VAL A 411 -1.86 -14.66 21.02
CA VAL A 411 -0.46 -14.22 21.07
C VAL A 411 -0.07 -13.81 22.48
N ILE A 412 -0.95 -13.05 23.14
CA ILE A 412 -0.77 -12.52 24.50
C ILE A 412 -2.03 -12.87 25.30
N PRO A 413 -2.07 -14.04 25.97
CA PRO A 413 -3.30 -14.55 26.61
C PRO A 413 -3.91 -13.62 27.65
N ASP A 414 -3.12 -12.82 28.34
CA ASP A 414 -3.56 -11.89 29.36
C ASP A 414 -3.63 -10.42 28.88
N VAL A 415 -3.69 -10.19 27.56
CA VAL A 415 -3.65 -8.84 26.96
C VAL A 415 -4.65 -7.87 27.58
N ARG A 416 -5.88 -8.33 27.86
CA ARG A 416 -6.91 -7.44 28.42
C ARG A 416 -6.53 -6.82 29.75
N SER A 417 -5.80 -7.55 30.59
CA SER A 417 -5.33 -7.04 31.87
C SER A 417 -4.15 -6.07 31.75
N ARG A 418 -3.49 -6.06 30.57
CA ARG A 418 -2.33 -5.22 30.26
C ARG A 418 -2.68 -3.88 29.62
N ILE A 419 -3.93 -3.72 29.14
CA ILE A 419 -4.35 -2.54 28.37
C ILE A 419 -4.27 -1.28 29.23
N THR A 420 -3.56 -0.28 28.70
CA THR A 420 -3.47 1.08 29.27
C THR A 420 -4.11 2.12 28.34
N LEU A 421 -4.23 1.81 27.05
CA LEU A 421 -4.92 2.62 26.04
C LEU A 421 -5.63 1.70 25.06
N GLU A 422 -6.89 2.00 24.77
CA GLU A 422 -7.71 1.29 23.77
C GLU A 422 -8.37 2.29 22.81
N LEU A 423 -8.19 2.06 21.50
CA LEU A 423 -8.82 2.83 20.44
C LEU A 423 -9.38 1.84 19.40
N ILE A 424 -10.69 1.90 19.16
CA ILE A 424 -11.36 1.07 18.17
C ILE A 424 -11.79 1.93 16.99
N GLY A 425 -11.27 1.64 15.80
CA GLY A 425 -11.65 2.24 14.53
C GLY A 425 -12.58 1.34 13.74
N THR A 426 -13.63 1.91 13.15
CA THR A 426 -14.57 1.21 12.25
C THR A 426 -14.37 1.72 10.82
N PRO A 427 -14.96 1.08 9.79
CA PRO A 427 -14.99 1.62 8.43
C PRO A 427 -15.42 3.09 8.35
N LEU A 428 -16.35 3.53 9.21
CA LEU A 428 -16.76 4.95 9.27
C LEU A 428 -15.64 5.85 9.82
N THR A 429 -14.85 5.36 10.78
CA THR A 429 -13.69 6.08 11.32
C THR A 429 -12.66 6.28 10.22
N HIS A 430 -12.35 5.21 9.48
CA HIS A 430 -11.40 5.21 8.38
C HIS A 430 -11.84 6.15 7.25
N ALA A 431 -13.09 6.03 6.78
CA ALA A 431 -13.66 6.92 5.77
C ALA A 431 -13.61 8.39 6.19
N ARG A 432 -13.85 8.70 7.48
CA ARG A 432 -13.84 10.07 8.02
C ARG A 432 -12.44 10.69 8.03
N PHE A 433 -11.46 10.00 8.61
CA PHE A 433 -10.13 10.56 8.82
C PHE A 433 -9.30 10.56 7.53
N LEU A 434 -9.40 9.52 6.71
CA LEU A 434 -8.69 9.44 5.44
C LEU A 434 -9.45 10.07 4.28
N ARG A 435 -10.72 10.45 4.48
CA ARG A 435 -11.61 10.99 3.43
C ARG A 435 -11.63 10.14 2.17
N ARG A 436 -11.65 8.81 2.35
CA ARG A 436 -11.68 7.84 1.27
C ARG A 436 -13.11 7.31 1.08
N HIS A 437 -13.48 7.10 -0.16
CA HIS A 437 -14.75 6.49 -0.54
C HIS A 437 -14.96 5.19 0.24
N GLN A 438 -16.01 5.12 1.08
CA GLN A 438 -16.34 3.95 1.90
C GLN A 438 -15.18 3.38 2.74
N GLY A 439 -14.13 4.17 3.02
CA GLY A 439 -12.94 3.70 3.71
C GLY A 439 -12.14 2.62 2.96
N THR A 440 -12.38 2.42 1.66
CA THR A 440 -11.74 1.36 0.85
C THR A 440 -10.23 1.55 0.74
N TYR A 441 -9.52 0.44 0.56
CA TYR A 441 -8.07 0.45 0.25
C TYR A 441 -7.79 0.43 -1.27
N GLY A 442 -8.81 0.53 -2.10
CA GLY A 442 -8.67 0.67 -3.55
C GLY A 442 -9.64 -0.21 -4.34
N PRO A 443 -9.44 -0.32 -5.66
CA PRO A 443 -10.24 -1.18 -6.52
C PRO A 443 -10.01 -2.67 -6.27
N ALA A 444 -11.07 -3.46 -6.23
CA ALA A 444 -11.03 -4.92 -6.19
C ALA A 444 -10.98 -5.48 -7.63
N ILE A 445 -9.87 -5.28 -8.32
CA ILE A 445 -9.66 -5.77 -9.69
C ILE A 445 -8.83 -7.06 -9.61
N ALA A 446 -9.50 -8.19 -9.79
CA ALA A 446 -8.83 -9.48 -9.79
C ALA A 446 -8.05 -9.73 -11.09
N ALA A 447 -7.04 -10.60 -11.01
CA ALA A 447 -6.28 -11.06 -12.17
C ALA A 447 -7.23 -11.56 -13.27
N GLY A 448 -6.97 -11.17 -14.52
CA GLY A 448 -7.81 -11.51 -15.67
C GLY A 448 -9.12 -10.71 -15.82
N GLN A 449 -9.47 -9.87 -14.85
CA GLN A 449 -10.69 -9.03 -14.90
C GLN A 449 -10.44 -7.61 -15.41
N GLY A 450 -9.24 -7.32 -15.86
CA GLY A 450 -8.83 -6.02 -16.36
C GLY A 450 -7.55 -5.51 -15.75
N MET A 451 -7.23 -4.26 -16.05
CA MET A 451 -6.08 -3.55 -15.49
C MET A 451 -6.57 -2.41 -14.61
N PHE A 452 -5.75 -2.04 -13.62
CA PHE A 452 -5.98 -0.81 -12.88
C PHE A 452 -6.03 0.39 -13.84
N PRO A 453 -6.90 1.38 -13.56
CA PRO A 453 -7.04 2.56 -14.42
C PRO A 453 -5.72 3.30 -14.62
N SER A 454 -5.53 3.89 -15.81
CA SER A 454 -4.39 4.77 -16.09
C SER A 454 -4.38 5.99 -15.14
N ASN A 455 -3.21 6.57 -14.94
CA ASN A 455 -3.07 7.87 -14.29
C ASN A 455 -3.59 9.04 -15.15
N GLN A 456 -3.78 8.87 -16.44
CA GLN A 456 -4.36 9.86 -17.34
C GLN A 456 -5.88 9.86 -17.22
N THR A 457 -6.49 11.04 -17.42
CA THR A 457 -7.94 11.19 -17.46
C THR A 457 -8.36 11.78 -18.84
N PRO A 458 -9.65 11.75 -19.19
CA PRO A 458 -10.14 12.41 -20.41
C PRO A 458 -9.98 13.94 -20.39
N ILE A 459 -9.67 14.55 -19.24
CA ILE A 459 -9.50 16.00 -19.10
C ILE A 459 -8.01 16.32 -19.20
N PRO A 460 -7.54 17.01 -20.26
CA PRO A 460 -6.17 17.45 -20.37
C PRO A 460 -5.72 18.27 -19.14
N GLY A 461 -4.55 17.95 -18.61
CA GLY A 461 -4.02 18.58 -17.40
C GLY A 461 -4.51 17.99 -16.07
N LEU A 462 -5.49 17.05 -16.09
CA LEU A 462 -5.92 16.32 -14.91
C LEU A 462 -5.35 14.89 -14.95
N TYR A 463 -4.63 14.54 -13.87
CA TYR A 463 -4.04 13.22 -13.66
C TYR A 463 -4.48 12.64 -12.33
N ARG A 464 -4.30 11.33 -12.16
CA ARG A 464 -4.56 10.62 -10.91
C ARG A 464 -3.37 9.78 -10.49
N VAL A 465 -3.19 9.61 -9.19
CA VAL A 465 -2.19 8.74 -8.57
C VAL A 465 -2.79 8.00 -7.38
N GLY A 466 -2.06 7.06 -6.84
CA GLY A 466 -2.47 6.30 -5.67
C GLY A 466 -2.99 4.91 -6.03
N ASP A 467 -3.61 4.26 -5.06
CA ASP A 467 -4.08 2.87 -5.15
C ASP A 467 -5.22 2.64 -6.16
N SER A 468 -5.88 3.70 -6.61
CA SER A 468 -6.92 3.63 -7.62
C SER A 468 -6.39 3.78 -9.05
N THR A 469 -5.08 3.67 -9.25
CA THR A 469 -4.40 3.71 -10.56
C THR A 469 -3.36 2.61 -10.67
N MET A 470 -2.91 2.33 -11.91
CA MET A 470 -1.80 1.40 -12.13
C MET A 470 -0.55 1.80 -11.33
N PRO A 471 0.20 0.84 -10.77
CA PRO A 471 0.00 -0.62 -10.89
C PRO A 471 -1.00 -1.22 -9.90
N GLY A 472 -1.50 -0.47 -8.88
CA GLY A 472 -2.53 -0.95 -7.97
C GLY A 472 -2.32 -0.60 -6.50
N ILE A 473 -2.67 -1.54 -5.61
CA ILE A 473 -2.72 -1.39 -4.15
C ILE A 473 -1.36 -1.72 -3.53
N GLY A 474 -1.11 -1.21 -2.32
CA GLY A 474 0.12 -1.43 -1.55
C GLY A 474 1.14 -0.31 -1.70
N VAL A 475 1.96 -0.09 -0.67
CA VAL A 475 2.91 1.03 -0.61
C VAL A 475 3.87 1.06 -1.81
N PRO A 476 4.48 -0.08 -2.25
CA PRO A 476 5.33 -0.07 -3.43
C PRO A 476 4.57 0.28 -4.71
N ALA A 477 3.38 -0.28 -4.91
CA ALA A 477 2.54 -0.01 -6.08
C ALA A 477 2.09 1.46 -6.13
N VAL A 478 1.69 2.01 -4.98
CA VAL A 478 1.29 3.42 -4.87
C VAL A 478 2.47 4.36 -5.13
N ALA A 479 3.67 4.02 -4.68
CA ALA A 479 4.89 4.76 -5.02
C ALA A 479 5.17 4.70 -6.54
N ALA A 480 5.05 3.51 -7.14
CA ALA A 480 5.18 3.34 -8.60
C ALA A 480 4.14 4.19 -9.37
N SER A 481 2.90 4.25 -8.90
CA SER A 481 1.86 5.13 -9.48
C SER A 481 2.29 6.59 -9.52
N GLY A 482 2.92 7.08 -8.44
CA GLY A 482 3.50 8.42 -8.37
C GLY A 482 4.64 8.63 -9.36
N ILE A 483 5.54 7.64 -9.51
CA ILE A 483 6.63 7.65 -10.50
C ILE A 483 6.07 7.74 -11.93
N LEU A 484 5.14 6.84 -12.27
CA LEU A 484 4.52 6.81 -13.60
C LEU A 484 3.90 8.16 -13.97
N CYS A 485 3.17 8.76 -13.03
CA CYS A 485 2.56 10.08 -13.23
C CYS A 485 3.60 11.19 -13.42
N ALA A 486 4.57 11.28 -12.51
CA ALA A 486 5.61 12.32 -12.58
C ALA A 486 6.40 12.23 -13.89
N ASN A 487 6.80 11.02 -14.28
CA ASN A 487 7.56 10.79 -15.51
C ASN A 487 6.76 11.12 -16.78
N THR A 488 5.44 10.90 -16.77
CA THR A 488 4.57 11.27 -17.90
C THR A 488 4.53 12.79 -18.13
N LEU A 489 4.74 13.58 -17.07
CA LEU A 489 4.68 15.06 -17.11
C LEU A 489 6.00 15.74 -17.47
N VAL A 490 7.07 14.97 -17.68
CA VAL A 490 8.39 15.50 -18.03
C VAL A 490 8.98 14.77 -19.23
N LYS A 491 10.02 15.34 -19.85
CA LYS A 491 10.70 14.70 -21.00
C LYS A 491 11.50 13.47 -20.54
N PRO A 492 11.63 12.42 -21.38
CA PRO A 492 12.45 11.23 -21.06
C PRO A 492 13.89 11.51 -20.66
N GLN A 493 14.48 12.60 -21.16
CA GLN A 493 15.84 13.02 -20.82
C GLN A 493 15.95 13.48 -19.35
N GLN A 494 14.89 14.05 -18.77
CA GLN A 494 14.87 14.47 -17.36
C GLN A 494 14.77 13.25 -16.43
N THR A 495 13.93 12.26 -16.77
CA THR A 495 13.85 11.01 -15.99
C THR A 495 15.15 10.23 -16.03
N ALA A 496 15.86 10.29 -17.17
CA ALA A 496 17.15 9.64 -17.36
C ALA A 496 18.25 10.11 -16.39
N GLN A 497 18.15 11.33 -15.90
CA GLN A 497 19.11 11.90 -14.93
C GLN A 497 19.01 11.28 -13.53
N LEU A 498 17.90 10.59 -13.22
CA LEU A 498 17.68 9.90 -11.95
C LEU A 498 17.98 8.39 -12.03
N LEU A 499 18.34 7.89 -13.20
CA LEU A 499 18.69 6.49 -13.43
C LEU A 499 20.22 6.36 -13.39
N HIS A 500 20.77 6.06 -12.24
CA HIS A 500 22.20 5.83 -12.01
C HIS A 500 22.52 4.38 -11.73
#